data_d5953d715d4c92752bb6e995a2072ee1
#
_entry.id   d5953d715d4c92752bb6e995a2072ee1
#
_cell.length_a   1.000
_cell.length_b   1.000
_cell.length_c   1.000
_cell.angle_alpha   90.00
_cell.angle_beta   90.00
_cell.angle_gamma   90.00
#
_symmetry.space_group_name_H-M   'P 1'
#
loop_
_entity.id
_entity.type
_entity.pdbx_description
1 polymer ?
#
loop_
_entity_poly.entity_id
_entity_poly.type
_entity_poly.pdbx_seq_one_letter_code
_entity_poly.pdbx_strand_id
1 'polypeptide(L)'
;MRLNKSLHDFKKNHLRKKNQVIFRSLHCKNYYKVENLYKFLLAEKNSFIFESVEKGTTRGRYTIIGLDPDKIWDIRNNVVSLDNNGKIDKIKTNPLKYLNKLINEFKIEIPRKLPSMASMLVGYFSYDIIRYIEKIPNRCKDDLKIPDVRLSRPRNLVIYDNLKKKIHYIENIYADT
;
A
#
# COMPACT_ATOMS: atom_id res chain seq x y z
N MET A 1 -17.25 1.73 21.48
CA MET A 1 -16.54 1.01 20.39
C MET A 1 -15.07 1.38 20.49
N ARG A 2 -14.18 0.40 20.81
CA ARG A 2 -12.78 0.66 21.16
C ARG A 2 -11.83 0.37 19.99
N LEU A 3 -10.72 1.11 19.91
CA LEU A 3 -9.58 0.79 19.06
C LEU A 3 -8.93 -0.53 19.54
N ASN A 4 -8.14 -1.18 18.68
CA ASN A 4 -7.43 -2.42 19.02
C ASN A 4 -6.29 -2.25 20.04
N LYS A 5 -5.81 -1.02 20.23
CA LYS A 5 -4.72 -0.70 21.17
C LYS A 5 -5.14 0.39 22.17
N SER A 6 -4.60 0.30 23.38
CA SER A 6 -4.68 1.38 24.35
C SER A 6 -3.71 2.52 23.99
N LEU A 7 -3.97 3.73 24.47
CA LEU A 7 -3.06 4.87 24.28
C LEU A 7 -1.69 4.60 24.92
N HIS A 8 -1.66 3.89 26.04
CA HIS A 8 -0.42 3.50 26.73
C HIS A 8 0.44 2.59 25.86
N ASP A 9 -0.14 1.52 25.31
CA ASP A 9 0.58 0.56 24.44
C ASP A 9 1.05 1.24 23.15
N PHE A 10 0.24 2.13 22.58
CA PHE A 10 0.61 2.92 21.43
C PHE A 10 1.86 3.75 21.71
N LYS A 11 1.86 4.56 22.77
CA LYS A 11 3.00 5.41 23.17
C LYS A 11 4.25 4.58 23.43
N LYS A 12 4.14 3.47 24.16
CA LYS A 12 5.25 2.56 24.45
C LYS A 12 5.91 2.01 23.16
N ASN A 13 5.10 1.60 22.19
CA ASN A 13 5.61 1.08 20.92
C ASN A 13 6.20 2.20 20.05
N HIS A 14 5.61 3.39 20.04
CA HIS A 14 6.12 4.56 19.33
C HIS A 14 7.51 4.96 19.83
N LEU A 15 7.70 5.05 21.14
CA LEU A 15 9.00 5.32 21.75
C LEU A 15 10.07 4.26 21.42
N ARG A 16 9.64 3.02 21.19
CA ARG A 16 10.51 1.92 20.75
C ARG A 16 10.74 1.87 19.23
N LYS A 17 10.28 2.86 18.49
CA LYS A 17 10.37 2.92 17.03
C LYS A 17 9.85 1.65 16.35
N LYS A 18 8.71 1.11 16.81
CA LYS A 18 8.06 -0.06 16.24
C LYS A 18 6.94 0.35 15.29
N ASN A 19 6.92 -0.25 14.12
CA ASN A 19 5.77 -0.15 13.21
C ASN A 19 4.51 -0.68 13.89
N GLN A 20 3.37 -0.03 13.67
CA GLN A 20 2.13 -0.37 14.35
C GLN A 20 0.94 -0.35 13.39
N VAL A 21 0.01 -1.26 13.61
CA VAL A 21 -1.30 -1.28 12.96
C VAL A 21 -2.36 -0.91 13.99
N ILE A 22 -3.08 0.17 13.73
CA ILE A 22 -4.26 0.57 14.49
C ILE A 22 -5.47 0.32 13.60
N PHE A 23 -6.52 -0.26 14.15
CA PHE A 23 -7.69 -0.54 13.34
C PHE A 23 -8.99 -0.49 14.13
N ARG A 24 -10.05 -0.31 13.37
CA ARG A 24 -11.44 -0.41 13.82
C ARG A 24 -12.23 -1.25 12.82
N SER A 25 -13.08 -2.13 13.32
CA SER A 25 -13.91 -2.99 12.48
C SER A 25 -15.38 -2.78 12.79
N LEU A 26 -16.19 -2.69 11.75
CA LEU A 26 -17.64 -2.49 11.81
C LEU A 26 -18.35 -3.55 10.99
N HIS A 27 -19.50 -4.01 11.46
CA HIS A 27 -20.41 -4.77 10.60
C HIS A 27 -21.09 -3.83 9.60
N CYS A 28 -21.04 -4.20 8.33
CA CYS A 28 -21.68 -3.47 7.24
C CYS A 28 -22.34 -4.48 6.30
N LYS A 29 -23.64 -4.69 6.48
CA LYS A 29 -24.40 -5.63 5.64
C LYS A 29 -24.72 -5.07 4.26
N ASN A 30 -24.76 -3.76 4.12
CA ASN A 30 -25.18 -3.07 2.90
C ASN A 30 -23.96 -2.59 2.10
N TYR A 31 -23.68 -3.27 0.99
CA TYR A 31 -22.56 -2.95 0.10
C TYR A 31 -22.70 -1.56 -0.55
N TYR A 32 -23.90 -1.09 -0.85
CA TYR A 32 -24.12 0.25 -1.44
C TYR A 32 -23.56 1.39 -0.57
N LYS A 33 -23.53 1.21 0.75
CA LYS A 33 -22.88 2.19 1.65
C LYS A 33 -21.36 2.23 1.47
N VAL A 34 -20.76 1.11 1.13
CA VAL A 34 -19.32 0.98 0.86
C VAL A 34 -19.00 1.62 -0.49
N GLU A 35 -19.83 1.38 -1.52
CA GLU A 35 -19.69 1.98 -2.84
C GLU A 35 -19.76 3.51 -2.81
N ASN A 36 -20.68 4.08 -2.05
CA ASN A 36 -20.76 5.53 -1.87
C ASN A 36 -19.51 6.09 -1.16
N LEU A 37 -18.92 5.34 -0.24
CA LEU A 37 -17.66 5.71 0.41
C LEU A 37 -16.51 5.83 -0.60
N TYR A 38 -16.47 4.99 -1.64
CA TYR A 38 -15.44 5.03 -2.68
C TYR A 38 -15.39 6.38 -3.39
N LYS A 39 -16.56 6.95 -3.74
CA LYS A 39 -16.67 8.23 -4.46
C LYS A 39 -15.99 9.37 -3.70
N PHE A 40 -16.05 9.35 -2.39
CA PHE A 40 -15.38 10.35 -1.55
C PHE A 40 -13.88 10.07 -1.40
N LEU A 41 -13.51 8.82 -1.15
CA LEU A 41 -12.15 8.45 -0.83
C LEU A 41 -11.20 8.46 -2.03
N LEU A 42 -11.71 8.15 -3.23
CA LEU A 42 -10.90 8.16 -4.46
C LEU A 42 -10.60 9.57 -4.99
N ALA A 43 -11.21 10.61 -4.47
CA ALA A 43 -10.87 11.99 -4.79
C ALA A 43 -9.49 12.40 -4.20
N GLU A 44 -8.98 11.66 -3.22
CA GLU A 44 -7.68 11.92 -2.62
C GLU A 44 -6.53 11.56 -3.56
N LYS A 45 -5.53 12.44 -3.62
CA LYS A 45 -4.35 12.24 -4.47
C LYS A 45 -3.60 10.97 -4.05
N ASN A 46 -3.14 10.19 -5.05
CA ASN A 46 -2.44 8.92 -4.85
C ASN A 46 -3.26 7.84 -4.13
N SER A 47 -4.60 7.96 -4.14
CA SER A 47 -5.50 6.90 -3.68
C SER A 47 -5.60 5.79 -4.74
N PHE A 48 -6.01 4.60 -4.29
CA PHE A 48 -6.30 3.48 -5.17
C PHE A 48 -7.45 2.64 -4.64
N ILE A 49 -8.05 1.87 -5.54
CA ILE A 49 -9.02 0.84 -5.21
C ILE A 49 -8.66 -0.47 -5.92
N PHE A 50 -8.70 -1.57 -5.17
CA PHE A 50 -8.74 -2.91 -5.71
C PHE A 50 -10.10 -3.55 -5.40
N GLU A 51 -10.87 -3.77 -6.43
CA GLU A 51 -12.16 -4.43 -6.35
C GLU A 51 -12.14 -5.70 -7.15
N SER A 52 -12.53 -6.80 -6.52
CA SER A 52 -12.72 -8.05 -7.23
C SER A 52 -14.16 -8.15 -7.73
N VAL A 53 -14.32 -8.28 -9.04
CA VAL A 53 -15.63 -8.31 -9.72
C VAL A 53 -16.33 -9.67 -9.57
N GLU A 54 -15.59 -10.74 -9.28
CA GLU A 54 -16.19 -12.07 -9.09
C GLU A 54 -16.96 -12.15 -7.77
N LYS A 55 -18.28 -12.27 -7.86
CA LYS A 55 -19.16 -12.53 -6.70
C LYS A 55 -19.04 -14.00 -6.25
N GLY A 56 -17.97 -14.33 -5.50
CA GLY A 56 -17.73 -15.67 -4.99
C GLY A 56 -17.28 -15.69 -3.54
N THR A 57 -17.44 -16.86 -2.88
CA THR A 57 -17.00 -17.07 -1.50
C THR A 57 -15.47 -17.15 -1.36
N THR A 58 -14.75 -17.50 -2.45
CA THR A 58 -13.30 -17.65 -2.49
C THR A 58 -12.61 -16.58 -3.34
N ARG A 59 -13.23 -16.17 -4.45
CA ARG A 59 -12.75 -15.08 -5.31
C ARG A 59 -13.68 -13.89 -5.12
N GLY A 60 -13.15 -12.68 -5.12
CA GLY A 60 -13.96 -11.47 -4.91
C GLY A 60 -14.28 -11.15 -3.45
N ARG A 61 -13.51 -11.70 -2.51
CA ARG A 61 -13.79 -11.53 -1.09
C ARG A 61 -13.54 -10.13 -0.59
N TYR A 62 -12.49 -9.47 -1.05
CA TYR A 62 -12.08 -8.19 -0.51
C TYR A 62 -12.19 -7.06 -1.53
N THR A 63 -12.64 -5.92 -1.04
CA THR A 63 -12.43 -4.62 -1.70
C THR A 63 -11.51 -3.80 -0.83
N ILE A 64 -10.45 -3.22 -1.42
CA ILE A 64 -9.40 -2.54 -0.69
C ILE A 64 -9.24 -1.15 -1.27
N ILE A 65 -9.31 -0.13 -0.41
CA ILE A 65 -9.00 1.26 -0.74
C ILE A 65 -7.76 1.64 0.05
N GLY A 66 -6.77 2.20 -0.62
CA GLY A 66 -5.60 2.77 0.02
C GLY A 66 -5.53 4.26 -0.18
N LEU A 67 -5.14 4.96 0.87
CA LEU A 67 -5.13 6.42 0.96
C LEU A 67 -3.86 6.90 1.63
N ASP A 68 -3.52 8.16 1.37
CA ASP A 68 -2.52 8.91 2.12
C ASP A 68 -1.18 8.16 2.24
N PRO A 69 -0.54 7.82 1.11
CA PRO A 69 0.76 7.18 1.16
C PRO A 69 1.82 8.14 1.72
N ASP A 70 2.59 7.66 2.69
CA ASP A 70 3.71 8.43 3.26
C ASP A 70 4.97 8.35 2.41
N LYS A 71 5.13 7.27 1.66
CA LYS A 71 6.26 7.08 0.74
C LYS A 71 5.80 6.56 -0.61
N ILE A 72 6.39 7.14 -1.66
CA ILE A 72 6.23 6.68 -3.03
C ILE A 72 7.62 6.50 -3.64
N TRP A 73 7.87 5.35 -4.25
CA TRP A 73 9.10 5.03 -4.95
C TRP A 73 8.83 4.94 -6.45
N ASP A 74 9.51 5.79 -7.21
CA ASP A 74 9.57 5.71 -8.66
C ASP A 74 10.98 5.27 -9.08
N ILE A 75 11.08 4.18 -9.82
CA ILE A 75 12.35 3.64 -10.30
C ILE A 75 12.40 3.73 -11.82
N ARG A 76 13.46 4.36 -12.33
CA ARG A 76 13.72 4.48 -13.76
C ARG A 76 15.20 4.67 -14.03
N ASN A 77 15.74 3.99 -15.06
CA ASN A 77 17.13 4.16 -15.49
C ASN A 77 18.17 4.08 -14.36
N ASN A 78 18.05 3.10 -13.48
CA ASN A 78 18.89 2.91 -12.28
C ASN A 78 18.85 4.08 -11.28
N VAL A 79 17.81 4.90 -11.32
CA VAL A 79 17.54 5.95 -10.35
C VAL A 79 16.27 5.63 -9.61
N VAL A 80 16.34 5.61 -8.28
CA VAL A 80 15.19 5.55 -7.38
C VAL A 80 14.88 6.97 -6.93
N SER A 81 13.70 7.45 -7.24
CA SER A 81 13.14 8.68 -6.69
C SER A 81 12.20 8.32 -5.56
N LEU A 82 12.55 8.68 -4.33
CA LEU A 82 11.73 8.48 -3.15
C LEU A 82 11.04 9.79 -2.79
N ASP A 83 9.73 9.82 -2.92
CA ASP A 83 8.89 10.87 -2.33
C ASP A 83 8.52 10.45 -0.91
N ASN A 84 8.99 11.20 0.07
CA ASN A 84 8.71 11.04 1.49
C ASN A 84 7.92 12.25 1.98
N ASN A 85 6.59 12.17 2.00
CA ASN A 85 5.70 13.26 2.39
C ASN A 85 5.98 14.58 1.63
N GLY A 86 6.24 14.51 0.32
CA GLY A 86 6.51 15.67 -0.53
C GLY A 86 7.98 16.05 -0.65
N LYS A 87 8.88 15.43 0.14
CA LYS A 87 10.33 15.59 -0.04
C LYS A 87 10.85 14.48 -0.95
N ILE A 88 11.42 14.89 -2.09
CA ILE A 88 11.92 13.95 -3.10
C ILE A 88 13.43 13.81 -2.98
N ASP A 89 13.89 12.60 -2.67
CA ASP A 89 15.29 12.20 -2.67
C ASP A 89 15.57 11.28 -3.88
N LYS A 90 16.70 11.46 -4.57
CA LYS A 90 17.09 10.63 -5.71
C LYS A 90 18.36 9.85 -5.39
N ILE A 91 18.32 8.54 -5.63
CA ILE A 91 19.42 7.62 -5.36
C ILE A 91 19.76 6.85 -6.63
N LYS A 92 20.99 6.96 -7.11
CA LYS A 92 21.48 6.13 -8.22
C LYS A 92 21.94 4.79 -7.65
N THR A 93 21.26 3.71 -8.01
CA THR A 93 21.52 2.36 -7.48
C THR A 93 20.98 1.29 -8.41
N ASN A 94 21.39 0.04 -8.17
CA ASN A 94 20.78 -1.10 -8.86
C ASN A 94 19.33 -1.31 -8.38
N PRO A 95 18.32 -1.25 -9.28
CA PRO A 95 16.91 -1.35 -8.92
C PRO A 95 16.54 -2.63 -8.19
N LEU A 96 17.05 -3.77 -8.63
CA LEU A 96 16.71 -5.06 -8.03
C LEU A 96 17.27 -5.20 -6.61
N LYS A 97 18.49 -4.73 -6.38
CA LYS A 97 19.09 -4.69 -5.03
C LYS A 97 18.30 -3.77 -4.11
N TYR A 98 17.87 -2.61 -4.62
CA TYR A 98 17.06 -1.66 -3.85
C TYR A 98 15.69 -2.24 -3.48
N LEU A 99 14.99 -2.84 -4.45
CA LEU A 99 13.70 -3.50 -4.23
C LEU A 99 13.80 -4.64 -3.21
N ASN A 100 14.82 -5.49 -3.30
CA ASN A 100 15.09 -6.55 -2.33
C ASN A 100 15.28 -5.99 -0.92
N LYS A 101 16.05 -4.91 -0.78
CA LYS A 101 16.25 -4.23 0.50
C LYS A 101 14.92 -3.69 1.01
N LEU A 102 14.15 -2.97 0.18
CA LEU A 102 12.85 -2.41 0.54
C LEU A 102 11.87 -3.47 1.04
N ILE A 103 11.76 -4.61 0.34
CA ILE A 103 10.86 -5.71 0.72
C ILE A 103 11.30 -6.34 2.04
N ASN A 104 12.61 -6.54 2.25
CA ASN A 104 13.15 -7.13 3.46
C ASN A 104 13.00 -6.21 4.69
N GLU A 105 13.04 -4.90 4.49
CA GLU A 105 12.87 -3.89 5.53
C GLU A 105 11.38 -3.59 5.81
N PHE A 106 10.49 -3.87 4.86
CA PHE A 106 9.06 -3.69 5.02
C PHE A 106 8.46 -4.76 5.94
N LYS A 107 8.61 -4.56 7.25
CA LYS A 107 8.12 -5.49 8.29
C LYS A 107 7.16 -4.76 9.22
N ILE A 108 5.93 -5.28 9.28
CA ILE A 108 4.91 -4.83 10.21
C ILE A 108 4.12 -6.04 10.71
N GLU A 109 3.87 -6.09 12.00
CA GLU A 109 3.07 -7.16 12.61
C GLU A 109 1.58 -6.89 12.39
N ILE A 110 0.95 -7.74 11.59
CA ILE A 110 -0.49 -7.63 11.30
C ILE A 110 -1.29 -8.39 12.35
N PRO A 111 -2.22 -7.71 13.06
CA PRO A 111 -3.11 -8.38 14.02
C PRO A 111 -3.91 -9.53 13.38
N ARG A 112 -3.99 -10.69 14.03
CA ARG A 112 -4.69 -11.91 13.53
C ARG A 112 -6.16 -11.69 13.14
N LYS A 113 -6.80 -10.63 13.63
CA LYS A 113 -8.20 -10.27 13.32
C LYS A 113 -8.36 -9.59 11.96
N LEU A 114 -7.27 -9.14 11.36
CA LEU A 114 -7.24 -8.46 10.07
C LEU A 114 -6.82 -9.41 8.95
N PRO A 115 -7.21 -9.14 7.70
CA PRO A 115 -6.65 -9.81 6.54
C PRO A 115 -5.16 -9.46 6.36
N SER A 116 -4.41 -10.36 5.71
CA SER A 116 -2.96 -10.20 5.50
C SER A 116 -2.57 -8.92 4.75
N MET A 117 -3.47 -8.40 3.91
CA MET A 117 -3.29 -7.15 3.17
C MET A 117 -3.55 -5.88 4.01
N ALA A 118 -3.67 -5.99 5.33
CA ALA A 118 -3.86 -4.84 6.22
C ALA A 118 -2.65 -3.89 6.28
N SER A 119 -1.51 -4.31 5.75
CA SER A 119 -0.37 -3.46 5.42
C SER A 119 0.28 -3.98 4.15
N MET A 120 0.60 -3.10 3.21
CA MET A 120 1.09 -3.49 1.90
C MET A 120 1.93 -2.38 1.24
N LEU A 121 2.78 -2.79 0.32
CA LEU A 121 3.28 -1.94 -0.76
C LEU A 121 2.40 -2.21 -1.98
N VAL A 122 1.97 -1.16 -2.66
CA VAL A 122 1.09 -1.27 -3.82
C VAL A 122 1.62 -0.45 -4.99
N GLY A 123 1.44 -0.95 -6.19
CA GLY A 123 1.89 -0.26 -7.38
C GLY A 123 1.99 -1.17 -8.58
N TYR A 124 2.90 -0.85 -9.50
CA TYR A 124 3.11 -1.63 -10.71
C TYR A 124 4.59 -1.83 -11.01
N PHE A 125 4.84 -2.87 -11.77
CA PHE A 125 6.07 -3.14 -12.47
C PHE A 125 5.76 -3.08 -13.97
N SER A 126 6.44 -2.21 -14.71
CA SER A 126 6.30 -2.16 -16.17
C SER A 126 6.96 -3.39 -16.81
N TYR A 127 6.65 -3.63 -18.07
CA TYR A 127 7.33 -4.69 -18.81
C TYR A 127 8.85 -4.48 -18.88
N ASP A 128 9.29 -3.21 -18.93
CA ASP A 128 10.71 -2.86 -19.07
C ASP A 128 11.58 -3.15 -17.83
N ILE A 129 10.99 -3.59 -16.71
CA ILE A 129 11.77 -4.09 -15.57
C ILE A 129 12.68 -5.28 -15.96
N ILE A 130 12.29 -6.03 -17.00
CA ILE A 130 13.08 -7.15 -17.56
C ILE A 130 14.49 -6.69 -17.95
N ARG A 131 14.67 -5.43 -18.35
CA ARG A 131 15.98 -4.85 -18.74
C ARG A 131 16.96 -4.73 -17.59
N TYR A 132 16.49 -4.83 -16.35
CA TYR A 132 17.37 -4.91 -15.18
C TYR A 132 17.85 -6.35 -14.90
N ILE A 133 17.23 -7.34 -15.56
CA ILE A 133 17.53 -8.76 -15.40
C ILE A 133 18.28 -9.27 -16.63
N GLU A 134 17.84 -8.91 -17.84
CA GLU A 134 18.34 -9.40 -19.09
C GLU A 134 18.84 -8.27 -20.01
N LYS A 135 19.84 -8.58 -20.85
CA LYS A 135 20.33 -7.66 -21.88
C LYS A 135 19.43 -7.71 -23.10
N ILE A 136 18.42 -6.86 -23.13
CA ILE A 136 17.49 -6.74 -24.26
C ILE A 136 17.77 -5.45 -25.04
N PRO A 137 17.80 -5.49 -26.39
CA PRO A 137 18.00 -4.28 -27.19
C PRO A 137 16.92 -3.22 -26.92
N ASN A 138 17.33 -1.98 -26.72
CA ASN A 138 16.43 -0.83 -26.54
C ASN A 138 16.21 -0.15 -27.89
N ARG A 139 15.26 -0.65 -28.70
CA ARG A 139 14.96 -0.14 -30.03
C ARG A 139 13.75 0.78 -30.08
N CYS A 140 12.88 0.73 -29.07
CA CYS A 140 11.66 1.51 -29.01
C CYS A 140 11.92 2.87 -28.39
N LYS A 141 11.26 3.90 -28.94
CA LYS A 141 11.27 5.24 -28.36
C LYS A 141 10.42 5.24 -27.09
N ASP A 142 11.01 5.70 -25.98
CA ASP A 142 10.28 5.91 -24.75
C ASP A 142 9.74 7.34 -24.71
N ASP A 143 8.52 7.53 -25.20
CA ASP A 143 7.82 8.82 -25.25
C ASP A 143 6.90 9.03 -24.04
N LEU A 144 6.45 7.98 -23.38
CA LEU A 144 5.60 8.06 -22.19
C LEU A 144 6.35 8.47 -20.92
N LYS A 145 7.65 8.13 -20.83
CA LYS A 145 8.53 8.45 -19.70
C LYS A 145 7.98 8.04 -18.32
N ILE A 146 7.17 6.99 -18.26
CA ILE A 146 6.65 6.43 -17.02
C ILE A 146 7.75 5.67 -16.26
N PRO A 147 7.70 5.57 -14.92
CA PRO A 147 8.61 4.75 -14.15
C PRO A 147 8.53 3.27 -14.53
N ASP A 148 9.67 2.56 -14.50
CA ASP A 148 9.71 1.10 -14.69
C ASP A 148 9.07 0.38 -13.50
N VAL A 149 9.18 0.98 -12.33
CA VAL A 149 8.49 0.54 -11.10
C VAL A 149 7.95 1.76 -10.39
N ARG A 150 6.68 1.69 -9.99
CA ARG A 150 6.10 2.63 -9.04
C ARG A 150 5.48 1.84 -7.91
N LEU A 151 5.92 2.11 -6.68
CA LEU A 151 5.36 1.54 -5.45
C LEU A 151 4.94 2.67 -4.51
N SER A 152 3.85 2.47 -3.80
CA SER A 152 3.40 3.37 -2.74
C SER A 152 3.15 2.59 -1.45
N ARG A 153 3.31 3.29 -0.32
CA ARG A 153 3.08 2.74 1.02
C ARG A 153 1.89 3.49 1.65
N PRO A 154 0.66 2.98 1.50
CA PRO A 154 -0.52 3.62 2.06
C PRO A 154 -0.49 3.57 3.59
N ARG A 155 -0.74 4.71 4.23
CA ARG A 155 -0.96 4.77 5.68
C ARG A 155 -2.35 4.30 6.04
N ASN A 156 -3.33 4.73 5.30
CA ASN A 156 -4.73 4.43 5.57
C ASN A 156 -5.27 3.40 4.58
N LEU A 157 -5.90 2.36 5.12
CA LEU A 157 -6.58 1.35 4.33
C LEU A 157 -8.02 1.18 4.80
N VAL A 158 -8.93 1.10 3.85
CA VAL A 158 -10.30 0.67 4.09
C VAL A 158 -10.51 -0.66 3.38
N ILE A 159 -10.73 -1.73 4.15
CA ILE A 159 -10.91 -3.07 3.61
C ILE A 159 -12.31 -3.56 3.93
N TYR A 160 -13.09 -3.87 2.89
CA TYR A 160 -14.37 -4.52 3.04
C TYR A 160 -14.24 -6.03 2.80
N ASP A 161 -14.60 -6.83 3.80
CA ASP A 161 -14.68 -8.29 3.71
C ASP A 161 -16.12 -8.68 3.31
N ASN A 162 -16.31 -9.03 2.04
CA ASN A 162 -17.59 -9.41 1.48
C ASN A 162 -18.18 -10.68 2.15
N LEU A 163 -17.32 -11.60 2.57
CA LEU A 163 -17.76 -12.85 3.22
C LEU A 163 -18.24 -12.58 4.65
N LYS A 164 -17.49 -11.83 5.42
CA LYS A 164 -17.81 -11.54 6.83
C LYS A 164 -18.72 -10.32 6.99
N LYS A 165 -19.05 -9.60 5.90
CA LYS A 165 -19.83 -8.36 5.92
C LYS A 165 -19.25 -7.35 6.92
N LYS A 166 -17.93 -7.18 6.88
CA LYS A 166 -17.20 -6.29 7.77
C LYS A 166 -16.38 -5.28 6.96
N ILE A 167 -16.40 -4.06 7.44
CA ILE A 167 -15.47 -3.03 6.99
C ILE A 167 -14.41 -2.82 8.06
N HIS A 168 -13.15 -2.78 7.65
CA HIS A 168 -12.01 -2.49 8.50
C HIS A 168 -11.43 -1.16 8.06
N TYR A 169 -11.38 -0.18 8.96
CA TYR A 169 -10.56 1.00 8.83
C TYR A 169 -9.23 0.74 9.54
N ILE A 170 -8.14 0.93 8.83
CA ILE A 170 -6.80 0.56 9.28
C ILE A 170 -5.88 1.76 9.07
N GLU A 171 -5.12 2.08 10.08
CA GLU A 171 -4.05 3.08 10.05
C GLU A 171 -2.72 2.38 10.35
N ASN A 172 -1.82 2.42 9.37
CA ASN A 172 -0.46 1.92 9.48
C ASN A 172 0.46 3.06 9.92
N ILE A 173 1.16 2.87 11.01
CA ILE A 173 2.11 3.83 11.56
C ILE A 173 3.48 3.24 11.42
N TYR A 174 4.31 3.89 10.63
CA TYR A 174 5.66 3.45 10.35
C TYR A 174 6.63 4.27 11.21
N ALA A 175 7.65 3.59 11.76
CA ALA A 175 8.61 4.21 12.67
C ALA A 175 9.67 5.07 11.96
N ASP A 176 9.70 4.97 10.63
CA ASP A 176 10.64 5.68 9.75
C ASP A 176 10.01 6.89 9.03
N THR A 177 8.86 7.35 9.53
CA THR A 177 8.13 8.56 9.11
C THR A 177 8.28 9.68 10.11
#